data_f2bb37c5e6b52d83423f70873dcc8f7f
#
_entry.id   f2bb37c5e6b52d83423f70873dcc8f7f
#
_cell.length_a   1.000
_cell.length_b   1.000
_cell.length_c   1.000
_cell.angle_alpha   90.00
_cell.angle_beta   90.00
_cell.angle_gamma   90.00
#
_symmetry.space_group_name_H-M   'P 1'
#
loop_
_entity.id
_entity.type
_entity.pdbx_description
1 polymer ?
#
loop_
_entity_poly.entity_id
_entity_poly.type
_entity_poly.pdbx_seq_one_letter_code
_entity_poly.pdbx_strand_id
1 'polypeptide(L)'
;MNPQILIVGAGPTGLALAYSLARQGVPFRIIDKNAGTGTASRALAVHARILEQYEQFGLAERNIKQGHPILSLDVSDGQKVRTRIKFHELGKGQSPFPFILSLPQDDHEEILVDELSKIGVEVEWNTELISFEDTGQGVNTVLQQQGQLEETVEFAYLCGCDGAGSMIRKGLEFDFPGGTYKQLFFVADIETEQPVDDMEKMDMYMDDDGFMLYMSVRNAYTKRILGIVPEEFYERSEVTYEEINDYVVNKIRVNAAKVNWFSTYRVHNRVSERFQKGRIFILGDAGHLHSPTGGQGMNTGIGDAINLGWKLAAVVQGKAAPTILGTYEQERIAFARRLIATTDKAFQTIVNQKLPGTLLREYAVPYVLPSVFKFPFASKNAFRILSQIHINYRSSLLSKGKAGKIFAGMRLPWIETADGDNFAPLRSVDWQIHIYGKATPELIDFARSRSIDLREFPWEAKMKNAGFKRDALYLIRPDGHVALATEGQWLRVLKMYLESFGIEAFGAK
;
A
#
# COMPACT_ATOMS: atom_id res chain seq x y z
N MET A 1 4.71 11.64 -28.08
CA MET A 1 4.99 10.19 -28.16
C MET A 1 3.67 9.47 -28.01
N ASN A 2 3.43 8.41 -28.76
CA ASN A 2 2.21 7.62 -28.60
C ASN A 2 2.20 6.96 -27.22
N PRO A 3 1.04 6.90 -26.53
CA PRO A 3 0.93 6.25 -25.24
C PRO A 3 1.30 4.76 -25.35
N GLN A 4 2.15 4.29 -24.43
CA GLN A 4 2.67 2.92 -24.43
C GLN A 4 1.91 2.01 -23.48
N ILE A 5 1.23 2.59 -22.48
CA ILE A 5 0.57 1.85 -21.40
C ILE A 5 -0.87 2.34 -21.30
N LEU A 6 -1.82 1.41 -21.20
CA LEU A 6 -3.19 1.71 -20.80
C LEU A 6 -3.41 1.27 -19.34
N ILE A 7 -3.88 2.20 -18.51
CA ILE A 7 -4.33 1.96 -17.14
C ILE A 7 -5.86 2.00 -17.14
N VAL A 8 -6.49 0.93 -16.70
CA VAL A 8 -7.96 0.84 -16.61
C VAL A 8 -8.38 0.85 -15.15
N GLY A 9 -9.10 1.91 -14.77
CA GLY A 9 -9.52 2.20 -13.41
C GLY A 9 -8.69 3.31 -12.76
N ALA A 10 -9.37 4.39 -12.33
CA ALA A 10 -8.80 5.56 -11.66
C ALA A 10 -9.10 5.59 -10.15
N GLY A 11 -9.19 4.42 -9.51
CA GLY A 11 -9.13 4.30 -8.06
C GLY A 11 -7.69 4.50 -7.54
N PRO A 12 -7.45 4.36 -6.21
CA PRO A 12 -6.14 4.65 -5.59
C PRO A 12 -4.97 3.88 -6.23
N THR A 13 -5.20 2.65 -6.68
CA THR A 13 -4.18 1.81 -7.33
C THR A 13 -3.80 2.35 -8.71
N GLY A 14 -4.79 2.65 -9.56
CA GLY A 14 -4.55 3.17 -10.90
C GLY A 14 -3.93 4.56 -10.89
N LEU A 15 -4.43 5.45 -10.03
CA LEU A 15 -3.86 6.79 -9.84
C LEU A 15 -2.41 6.75 -9.33
N ALA A 16 -2.10 5.85 -8.40
CA ALA A 16 -0.72 5.66 -7.93
C ALA A 16 0.20 5.11 -9.03
N LEU A 17 -0.29 4.20 -9.90
CA LEU A 17 0.45 3.72 -11.05
C LEU A 17 0.68 4.84 -12.07
N ALA A 18 -0.36 5.62 -12.38
CA ALA A 18 -0.27 6.77 -13.27
C ALA A 18 0.78 7.77 -12.77
N TYR A 19 0.73 8.12 -11.48
CA TYR A 19 1.71 9.03 -10.89
C TYR A 19 3.14 8.47 -10.94
N SER A 20 3.32 7.18 -10.65
CA SER A 20 4.62 6.51 -10.74
C SER A 20 5.20 6.55 -12.15
N LEU A 21 4.38 6.31 -13.18
CA LEU A 21 4.80 6.37 -14.59
C LEU A 21 5.09 7.81 -15.04
N ALA A 22 4.24 8.76 -14.67
CA ALA A 22 4.42 10.18 -14.99
C ALA A 22 5.72 10.74 -14.42
N ARG A 23 6.03 10.42 -13.15
CA ARG A 23 7.29 10.80 -12.50
C ARG A 23 8.54 10.25 -13.19
N GLN A 24 8.40 9.20 -13.97
CA GLN A 24 9.48 8.56 -14.74
C GLN A 24 9.41 8.92 -16.22
N GLY A 25 8.51 9.85 -16.63
CA GLY A 25 8.43 10.35 -18.00
C GLY A 25 7.92 9.34 -19.01
N VAL A 26 7.12 8.36 -18.59
CA VAL A 26 6.54 7.34 -19.49
C VAL A 26 5.17 7.80 -19.99
N PRO A 27 4.89 7.80 -21.31
CA PRO A 27 3.58 8.14 -21.83
C PRO A 27 2.58 6.99 -21.63
N PHE A 28 1.40 7.32 -21.09
CA PHE A 28 0.31 6.38 -20.85
C PHE A 28 -1.05 7.07 -21.04
N ARG A 29 -2.11 6.28 -21.08
CA ARG A 29 -3.50 6.72 -20.88
C ARG A 29 -4.02 6.09 -19.61
N ILE A 30 -4.85 6.83 -18.86
CA ILE A 30 -5.62 6.33 -17.73
C ILE A 30 -7.09 6.61 -17.96
N ILE A 31 -7.92 5.58 -17.92
CA ILE A 31 -9.35 5.65 -18.18
C ILE A 31 -10.14 5.17 -16.97
N ASP A 32 -11.33 5.75 -16.77
CA ASP A 32 -12.32 5.22 -15.84
C ASP A 32 -13.73 5.39 -16.41
N LYS A 33 -14.58 4.37 -16.24
CA LYS A 33 -15.98 4.38 -16.69
C LYS A 33 -16.87 5.32 -15.90
N ASN A 34 -16.47 5.72 -14.69
CA ASN A 34 -17.17 6.67 -13.85
C ASN A 34 -16.91 8.12 -14.32
N ALA A 35 -17.76 9.05 -13.89
CA ALA A 35 -17.64 10.46 -14.23
C ALA A 35 -16.61 11.24 -13.41
N GLY A 36 -15.99 10.62 -12.41
CA GLY A 36 -15.01 11.22 -11.49
C GLY A 36 -14.60 10.27 -10.40
N THR A 37 -13.88 10.80 -9.40
CA THR A 37 -13.46 10.06 -8.19
C THR A 37 -14.65 9.48 -7.44
N GLY A 38 -14.42 8.41 -6.68
CA GLY A 38 -15.46 7.77 -5.88
C GLY A 38 -16.00 8.69 -4.79
N THR A 39 -17.33 8.69 -4.60
CA THR A 39 -17.98 9.41 -3.49
C THR A 39 -18.13 8.55 -2.24
N ALA A 40 -17.90 7.24 -2.34
CA ALA A 40 -18.03 6.26 -1.27
C ALA A 40 -16.65 5.90 -0.72
N SER A 41 -16.30 6.45 0.43
CA SER A 41 -14.99 6.29 1.07
C SER A 41 -14.96 5.09 2.00
N ARG A 42 -14.62 3.89 1.50
CA ARG A 42 -14.52 2.68 2.33
C ARG A 42 -13.17 2.54 3.02
N ALA A 43 -12.07 2.90 2.34
CA ALA A 43 -10.74 2.91 2.93
C ALA A 43 -10.44 4.26 3.59
N LEU A 44 -9.56 4.22 4.59
CA LEU A 44 -9.21 5.40 5.37
C LEU A 44 -7.71 5.44 5.73
N ALA A 45 -7.13 4.29 6.09
CA ALA A 45 -5.79 4.24 6.65
C ALA A 45 -4.72 4.28 5.54
N VAL A 46 -3.82 5.25 5.61
CA VAL A 46 -2.57 5.25 4.83
C VAL A 46 -1.41 4.94 5.78
N HIS A 47 -0.70 3.84 5.49
CA HIS A 47 0.36 3.33 6.36
C HIS A 47 1.73 3.93 6.06
N ALA A 48 2.63 3.83 7.04
CA ALA A 48 3.98 4.39 6.94
C ALA A 48 4.71 3.96 5.65
N ARG A 49 4.56 2.71 5.19
CA ARG A 49 5.22 2.26 3.95
C ARG A 49 4.76 3.06 2.73
N ILE A 50 3.48 3.37 2.63
CA ILE A 50 2.95 4.17 1.52
C ILE A 50 3.41 5.63 1.64
N LEU A 51 3.42 6.19 2.85
CA LEU A 51 3.94 7.54 3.07
C LEU A 51 5.44 7.65 2.70
N GLU A 52 6.25 6.63 2.99
CA GLU A 52 7.65 6.56 2.54
C GLU A 52 7.77 6.57 1.01
N GLN A 53 6.91 5.82 0.33
CA GLN A 53 6.87 5.79 -1.13
C GLN A 53 6.34 7.10 -1.71
N TYR A 54 5.34 7.70 -1.07
CA TYR A 54 4.84 9.02 -1.43
C TYR A 54 5.87 10.13 -1.19
N GLU A 55 6.72 10.00 -0.17
CA GLU A 55 7.83 10.92 0.04
C GLU A 55 8.82 10.90 -1.14
N GLN A 56 9.06 9.73 -1.73
CA GLN A 56 9.89 9.62 -2.95
C GLN A 56 9.30 10.39 -4.13
N PHE A 57 7.97 10.50 -4.17
CA PHE A 57 7.23 11.22 -5.22
C PHE A 57 6.93 12.68 -4.89
N GLY A 58 7.19 13.13 -3.65
CA GLY A 58 6.83 14.48 -3.18
C GLY A 58 5.37 14.62 -2.78
N LEU A 59 4.66 13.51 -2.57
CA LEU A 59 3.23 13.48 -2.23
C LEU A 59 2.95 13.41 -0.72
N ALA A 60 3.93 13.01 0.11
CA ALA A 60 3.68 12.70 1.52
C ALA A 60 3.17 13.91 2.31
N GLU A 61 3.79 15.08 2.15
CA GLU A 61 3.42 16.30 2.88
C GLU A 61 1.97 16.70 2.61
N ARG A 62 1.54 16.68 1.35
CA ARG A 62 0.17 17.03 0.98
C ARG A 62 -0.86 16.06 1.56
N ASN A 63 -0.58 14.75 1.50
CA ASN A 63 -1.44 13.74 2.11
C ASN A 63 -1.56 13.92 3.63
N ILE A 64 -0.43 14.19 4.32
CA ILE A 64 -0.40 14.42 5.76
C ILE A 64 -1.17 15.70 6.14
N LYS A 65 -1.05 16.74 5.34
CA LYS A 65 -1.76 18.01 5.56
C LYS A 65 -3.28 17.89 5.41
N GLN A 66 -3.73 17.05 4.48
CA GLN A 66 -5.16 16.79 4.24
C GLN A 66 -5.74 15.79 5.25
N GLY A 67 -4.94 14.80 5.66
CA GLY A 67 -5.34 13.78 6.62
C GLY A 67 -4.99 14.13 8.06
N HIS A 68 -5.22 13.18 8.97
CA HIS A 68 -4.90 13.31 10.39
C HIS A 68 -4.02 12.16 10.83
N PRO A 69 -2.79 12.41 11.35
CA PRO A 69 -1.95 11.38 11.94
C PRO A 69 -2.63 10.77 13.18
N ILE A 70 -2.90 9.48 13.16
CA ILE A 70 -3.35 8.72 14.33
C ILE A 70 -2.13 8.20 15.07
N LEU A 71 -1.85 8.79 16.23
CA LEU A 71 -0.68 8.49 17.05
C LEU A 71 -0.94 7.35 18.03
N SER A 72 -2.22 7.13 18.41
CA SER A 72 -2.58 6.09 19.37
C SER A 72 -3.91 5.41 19.06
N LEU A 73 -4.03 4.16 19.57
CA LEU A 73 -5.24 3.36 19.56
C LEU A 73 -5.58 2.98 21.00
N ASP A 74 -6.76 3.38 21.47
CA ASP A 74 -7.34 2.93 22.73
C ASP A 74 -8.25 1.73 22.49
N VAL A 75 -7.96 0.62 23.16
CA VAL A 75 -8.83 -0.57 23.15
C VAL A 75 -9.66 -0.60 24.44
N SER A 76 -10.98 -0.61 24.28
CA SER A 76 -11.98 -0.53 25.35
C SER A 76 -12.94 -1.73 25.28
N ASP A 77 -13.47 -2.12 26.44
CA ASP A 77 -14.56 -3.08 26.57
C ASP A 77 -15.95 -2.42 26.65
N GLY A 78 -16.04 -1.15 26.27
CA GLY A 78 -17.25 -0.34 26.39
C GLY A 78 -17.44 0.34 27.75
N GLN A 79 -16.73 -0.08 28.79
CA GLN A 79 -16.77 0.54 30.12
C GLN A 79 -15.53 1.37 30.44
N LYS A 80 -14.34 0.84 30.10
CA LYS A 80 -13.07 1.51 30.30
C LYS A 80 -12.01 1.10 29.30
N VAL A 81 -11.06 1.99 29.08
CA VAL A 81 -9.87 1.70 28.28
C VAL A 81 -9.05 0.62 28.97
N ARG A 82 -8.84 -0.50 28.29
CA ARG A 82 -8.06 -1.65 28.77
C ARG A 82 -6.60 -1.55 28.38
N THR A 83 -6.33 -1.02 27.19
CA THR A 83 -4.96 -0.80 26.72
C THR A 83 -4.90 0.40 25.79
N ARG A 84 -3.74 1.04 25.76
CA ARG A 84 -3.39 2.10 24.80
C ARG A 84 -2.15 1.70 24.02
N ILE A 85 -2.28 1.65 22.72
CA ILE A 85 -1.19 1.36 21.77
C ILE A 85 -0.73 2.68 21.18
N LYS A 86 0.51 3.08 21.43
CA LYS A 86 1.09 4.33 20.95
C LYS A 86 1.95 4.07 19.71
N PHE A 87 1.41 4.31 18.53
CA PHE A 87 2.09 4.03 17.26
C PHE A 87 3.40 4.79 17.11
N HIS A 88 3.43 6.06 17.53
CA HIS A 88 4.64 6.89 17.46
C HIS A 88 5.80 6.33 18.31
N GLU A 89 5.52 5.72 19.47
CA GLU A 89 6.54 5.06 20.27
C GLU A 89 7.01 3.75 19.62
N LEU A 90 6.07 2.96 19.08
CA LEU A 90 6.37 1.68 18.43
C LEU A 90 7.18 1.86 17.15
N GLY A 91 6.86 2.89 16.38
CA GLY A 91 7.49 3.19 15.08
C GLY A 91 8.79 3.99 15.17
N LYS A 92 9.13 4.50 16.37
CA LYS A 92 10.32 5.34 16.56
C LYS A 92 11.60 4.67 16.07
N GLY A 93 12.33 5.36 15.18
CA GLY A 93 13.57 4.85 14.57
C GLY A 93 13.37 3.73 13.54
N GLN A 94 12.13 3.47 13.09
CA GLN A 94 11.83 2.49 12.06
C GLN A 94 11.35 3.11 10.75
N SER A 95 10.73 4.30 10.83
CA SER A 95 10.19 5.05 9.69
C SER A 95 10.16 6.54 10.05
N PRO A 96 10.26 7.45 9.08
CA PRO A 96 9.98 8.86 9.28
C PRO A 96 8.50 9.14 9.59
N PHE A 97 7.61 8.17 9.35
CA PHE A 97 6.16 8.28 9.57
C PHE A 97 5.66 7.26 10.61
N PRO A 98 5.97 7.44 11.91
CA PRO A 98 5.63 6.48 12.96
C PRO A 98 4.16 6.60 13.42
N PHE A 99 3.20 6.62 12.48
CA PHE A 99 1.77 6.76 12.71
C PHE A 99 0.95 6.08 11.60
N ILE A 100 -0.36 6.04 11.77
CA ILE A 100 -1.32 5.72 10.71
C ILE A 100 -1.94 7.04 10.28
N LEU A 101 -1.94 7.37 9.00
CA LEU A 101 -2.64 8.55 8.52
C LEU A 101 -4.11 8.21 8.25
N SER A 102 -5.01 8.89 8.94
CA SER A 102 -6.45 8.90 8.64
C SER A 102 -6.69 9.85 7.47
N LEU A 103 -6.89 9.29 6.28
CA LEU A 103 -7.19 10.03 5.06
C LEU A 103 -8.25 9.27 4.27
N PRO A 104 -9.49 9.77 4.19
CA PRO A 104 -10.55 9.14 3.43
C PRO A 104 -10.16 8.88 1.98
N GLN A 105 -10.60 7.75 1.43
CA GLN A 105 -10.20 7.31 0.09
C GLN A 105 -10.58 8.33 -1.00
N ASP A 106 -11.75 8.96 -0.90
CA ASP A 106 -12.20 10.02 -1.81
C ASP A 106 -11.26 11.24 -1.78
N ASP A 107 -10.93 11.74 -0.59
CA ASP A 107 -9.95 12.83 -0.42
C ASP A 107 -8.56 12.44 -0.98
N HIS A 108 -8.17 11.17 -0.78
CA HIS A 108 -6.91 10.65 -1.31
C HIS A 108 -6.90 10.55 -2.84
N GLU A 109 -8.00 10.09 -3.45
CA GLU A 109 -8.16 10.05 -4.91
C GLU A 109 -8.12 11.47 -5.50
N GLU A 110 -8.82 12.43 -4.89
CA GLU A 110 -8.79 13.84 -5.31
C GLU A 110 -7.38 14.43 -5.27
N ILE A 111 -6.60 14.15 -4.21
CA ILE A 111 -5.20 14.59 -4.14
C ILE A 111 -4.40 14.04 -5.32
N LEU A 112 -4.54 12.75 -5.64
CA LEU A 112 -3.78 12.13 -6.72
C LEU A 112 -4.19 12.67 -8.09
N VAL A 113 -5.48 12.87 -8.34
CA VAL A 113 -5.99 13.47 -9.58
C VAL A 113 -5.46 14.89 -9.75
N ASP A 114 -5.52 15.72 -8.70
CA ASP A 114 -5.04 17.08 -8.75
C ASP A 114 -3.50 17.15 -8.95
N GLU A 115 -2.74 16.27 -8.32
CA GLU A 115 -1.29 16.19 -8.54
C GLU A 115 -0.91 15.68 -9.94
N LEU A 116 -1.71 14.77 -10.52
CA LEU A 116 -1.55 14.34 -11.90
C LEU A 116 -1.85 15.48 -12.88
N SER A 117 -2.94 16.21 -12.66
CA SER A 117 -3.31 17.37 -13.51
C SER A 117 -2.21 18.45 -13.50
N LYS A 118 -1.57 18.73 -12.36
CA LYS A 118 -0.45 19.69 -12.25
C LYS A 118 0.76 19.33 -13.12
N ILE A 119 0.93 18.06 -13.43
CA ILE A 119 2.01 17.57 -14.30
C ILE A 119 1.52 17.22 -15.72
N GLY A 120 0.30 17.69 -16.07
CA GLY A 120 -0.27 17.59 -17.41
C GLY A 120 -0.86 16.22 -17.74
N VAL A 121 -1.23 15.42 -16.72
CA VAL A 121 -1.91 14.13 -16.90
C VAL A 121 -3.36 14.26 -16.47
N GLU A 122 -4.28 13.98 -17.39
CA GLU A 122 -5.71 13.98 -17.14
C GLU A 122 -6.25 12.54 -17.17
N VAL A 123 -7.21 12.25 -16.28
CA VAL A 123 -7.96 10.99 -16.30
C VAL A 123 -9.07 11.10 -17.34
N GLU A 124 -9.15 10.12 -18.24
CA GLU A 124 -10.23 10.01 -19.21
C GLU A 124 -11.46 9.39 -18.55
N TRP A 125 -12.26 10.23 -17.91
CA TRP A 125 -13.52 9.84 -17.27
C TRP A 125 -14.60 9.45 -18.30
N ASN A 126 -15.62 8.70 -17.85
CA ASN A 126 -16.70 8.17 -18.70
C ASN A 126 -16.17 7.35 -19.87
N THR A 127 -15.01 6.72 -19.72
CA THR A 127 -14.34 5.92 -20.74
C THR A 127 -14.18 4.49 -20.24
N GLU A 128 -14.78 3.54 -20.97
CA GLU A 128 -14.79 2.12 -20.60
C GLU A 128 -13.96 1.30 -21.58
N LEU A 129 -13.22 0.31 -21.05
CA LEU A 129 -12.60 -0.74 -21.85
C LEU A 129 -13.68 -1.76 -22.22
N ILE A 130 -13.96 -1.95 -23.51
CA ILE A 130 -14.97 -2.88 -24.02
C ILE A 130 -14.37 -4.27 -24.26
N SER A 131 -13.19 -4.31 -24.88
CA SER A 131 -12.47 -5.56 -25.13
C SER A 131 -10.97 -5.33 -25.25
N PHE A 132 -10.21 -6.41 -25.13
CA PHE A 132 -8.77 -6.39 -25.29
C PHE A 132 -8.27 -7.75 -25.84
N GLU A 133 -7.16 -7.72 -26.55
CA GLU A 133 -6.47 -8.90 -27.08
C GLU A 133 -4.95 -8.71 -27.04
N ASP A 134 -4.23 -9.64 -26.40
CA ASP A 134 -2.76 -9.65 -26.41
C ASP A 134 -2.28 -10.32 -27.71
N THR A 135 -1.69 -9.54 -28.59
CA THR A 135 -1.15 -10.00 -29.88
C THR A 135 0.25 -10.61 -29.77
N GLY A 136 0.86 -10.58 -28.57
CA GLY A 136 2.25 -10.94 -28.31
C GLY A 136 3.25 -9.82 -28.64
N GLN A 137 2.87 -8.85 -29.47
CA GLN A 137 3.68 -7.66 -29.76
C GLN A 137 3.14 -6.39 -29.06
N GLY A 138 1.83 -6.34 -28.85
CA GLY A 138 1.10 -5.29 -28.17
C GLY A 138 -0.21 -5.82 -27.63
N VAL A 139 -1.04 -4.95 -27.11
CA VAL A 139 -2.40 -5.23 -26.66
C VAL A 139 -3.36 -4.34 -27.44
N ASN A 140 -4.15 -4.95 -28.33
CA ASN A 140 -5.26 -4.26 -29.01
C ASN A 140 -6.39 -4.06 -28.00
N THR A 141 -6.93 -2.85 -27.92
CA THR A 141 -8.02 -2.50 -27.02
C THR A 141 -9.12 -1.78 -27.77
N VAL A 142 -10.37 -2.01 -27.36
CA VAL A 142 -11.52 -1.25 -27.82
C VAL A 142 -12.01 -0.42 -26.63
N LEU A 143 -11.98 0.89 -26.77
CA LEU A 143 -12.38 1.87 -25.76
C LEU A 143 -13.67 2.56 -26.22
N GLN A 144 -14.56 2.84 -25.27
CA GLN A 144 -15.78 3.60 -25.53
C GLN A 144 -15.92 4.72 -24.54
N GLN A 145 -15.88 5.95 -25.01
CA GLN A 145 -16.24 7.12 -24.23
C GLN A 145 -17.73 7.38 -24.36
N GLN A 146 -18.38 7.75 -23.27
CA GLN A 146 -19.82 8.01 -23.26
C GLN A 146 -20.24 9.02 -24.34
N GLY A 147 -21.17 8.61 -25.19
CA GLY A 147 -21.68 9.42 -26.30
C GLY A 147 -20.78 9.49 -27.54
N GLN A 148 -19.67 8.74 -27.57
CA GLN A 148 -18.77 8.66 -28.74
C GLN A 148 -18.78 7.26 -29.35
N LEU A 149 -18.21 7.15 -30.56
CA LEU A 149 -17.97 5.86 -31.21
C LEU A 149 -16.82 5.13 -30.50
N GLU A 150 -16.81 3.80 -30.63
CA GLU A 150 -15.70 2.97 -30.16
C GLU A 150 -14.39 3.35 -30.87
N GLU A 151 -13.31 3.40 -30.09
CA GLU A 151 -11.94 3.64 -30.53
C GLU A 151 -11.12 2.36 -30.37
N THR A 152 -10.47 1.90 -31.44
CA THR A 152 -9.51 0.79 -31.37
C THR A 152 -8.10 1.36 -31.26
N VAL A 153 -7.39 1.00 -30.17
CA VAL A 153 -6.03 1.50 -29.88
C VAL A 153 -5.13 0.34 -29.45
N GLU A 154 -3.92 0.33 -29.97
CA GLU A 154 -2.87 -0.61 -29.58
C GLU A 154 -1.95 0.03 -28.53
N PHE A 155 -1.68 -0.71 -27.44
CA PHE A 155 -0.72 -0.35 -26.39
C PHE A 155 0.36 -1.43 -26.26
N ALA A 156 1.53 -1.05 -25.76
CA ALA A 156 2.56 -2.03 -25.43
C ALA A 156 2.18 -2.88 -24.22
N TYR A 157 1.46 -2.29 -23.25
CA TYR A 157 1.04 -2.95 -22.01
C TYR A 157 -0.34 -2.49 -21.56
N LEU A 158 -1.10 -3.40 -20.90
CA LEU A 158 -2.39 -3.14 -20.29
C LEU A 158 -2.32 -3.42 -18.78
N CYS A 159 -2.76 -2.46 -17.95
CA CYS A 159 -2.79 -2.55 -16.50
C CYS A 159 -4.23 -2.46 -15.98
N GLY A 160 -4.78 -3.57 -15.48
CA GLY A 160 -6.11 -3.64 -14.88
C GLY A 160 -6.08 -3.22 -13.42
N CYS A 161 -6.55 -2.01 -13.13
CA CYS A 161 -6.81 -1.45 -11.81
C CYS A 161 -8.33 -1.31 -11.60
N ASP A 162 -9.12 -2.14 -12.26
CA ASP A 162 -10.57 -2.08 -12.47
C ASP A 162 -11.40 -2.75 -11.35
N GLY A 163 -10.77 -2.92 -10.18
CA GLY A 163 -11.41 -3.26 -8.92
C GLY A 163 -11.89 -4.71 -8.82
N ALA A 164 -12.65 -5.01 -7.76
CA ALA A 164 -13.08 -6.36 -7.39
C ALA A 164 -13.84 -7.10 -8.51
N GLY A 165 -14.62 -6.36 -9.29
CA GLY A 165 -15.39 -6.86 -10.42
C GLY A 165 -14.59 -7.06 -11.72
N SER A 166 -13.29 -6.83 -11.69
CA SER A 166 -12.37 -6.72 -12.84
C SER A 166 -12.79 -7.47 -14.09
N MET A 167 -13.03 -6.72 -15.15
CA MET A 167 -13.30 -7.24 -16.48
C MET A 167 -12.02 -7.85 -17.08
N ILE A 168 -10.86 -7.23 -16.80
CA ILE A 168 -9.57 -7.70 -17.30
C ILE A 168 -9.23 -9.07 -16.70
N ARG A 169 -9.38 -9.26 -15.37
CA ARG A 169 -9.17 -10.58 -14.73
C ARG A 169 -10.06 -11.65 -15.35
N LYS A 170 -11.35 -11.33 -15.54
CA LYS A 170 -12.33 -12.26 -16.15
C LYS A 170 -11.99 -12.56 -17.60
N GLY A 171 -11.61 -11.56 -18.39
CA GLY A 171 -11.20 -11.72 -19.79
C GLY A 171 -9.91 -12.52 -19.95
N LEU A 172 -9.03 -12.52 -18.93
CA LEU A 172 -7.85 -13.38 -18.87
C LEU A 172 -8.17 -14.81 -18.40
N GLU A 173 -9.41 -15.06 -17.97
CA GLU A 173 -9.89 -16.32 -17.41
C GLU A 173 -9.15 -16.74 -16.13
N PHE A 174 -8.68 -15.76 -15.34
CA PHE A 174 -7.99 -16.05 -14.08
C PHE A 174 -8.99 -16.39 -12.98
N ASP A 175 -8.79 -17.54 -12.35
CA ASP A 175 -9.51 -17.93 -11.15
C ASP A 175 -9.29 -16.93 -10.00
N PHE A 176 -10.34 -16.74 -9.20
CA PHE A 176 -10.31 -15.85 -8.04
C PHE A 176 -10.76 -16.60 -6.77
N PRO A 177 -9.99 -17.63 -6.37
CA PRO A 177 -10.35 -18.48 -5.23
C PRO A 177 -10.34 -17.71 -3.92
N GLY A 178 -11.20 -18.14 -2.99
CA GLY A 178 -11.34 -17.57 -1.66
C GLY A 178 -12.75 -17.68 -1.13
N GLY A 179 -13.07 -16.88 -0.13
CA GLY A 179 -14.36 -16.92 0.57
C GLY A 179 -14.97 -15.54 0.78
N THR A 180 -16.18 -15.57 1.34
CA THR A 180 -16.91 -14.39 1.83
C THR A 180 -17.29 -14.67 3.27
N TYR A 181 -17.06 -13.71 4.16
CA TYR A 181 -17.44 -13.83 5.56
C TYR A 181 -18.95 -13.69 5.73
N LYS A 182 -19.50 -14.37 6.73
CA LYS A 182 -20.93 -14.27 7.06
C LYS A 182 -21.31 -12.91 7.62
N GLN A 183 -20.41 -12.31 8.38
CA GLN A 183 -20.61 -11.03 9.02
C GLN A 183 -20.87 -9.94 7.99
N LEU A 184 -21.84 -9.09 8.28
CA LEU A 184 -22.12 -7.87 7.55
C LEU A 184 -21.44 -6.72 8.28
N PHE A 185 -20.60 -5.96 7.57
CA PHE A 185 -19.90 -4.80 8.08
C PHE A 185 -20.66 -3.54 7.73
N PHE A 186 -20.47 -2.51 8.54
CA PHE A 186 -20.92 -1.18 8.20
C PHE A 186 -19.78 -0.17 8.35
N VAL A 187 -19.90 0.90 7.62
CA VAL A 187 -19.11 2.13 7.80
C VAL A 187 -20.07 3.31 7.74
N ALA A 188 -19.89 4.24 8.67
CA ALA A 188 -20.68 5.46 8.76
C ALA A 188 -19.77 6.66 8.99
N ASP A 189 -20.04 7.76 8.27
CA ASP A 189 -19.50 9.08 8.59
C ASP A 189 -20.61 9.89 9.24
N ILE A 190 -20.40 10.26 10.50
CA ILE A 190 -21.35 11.00 11.31
C ILE A 190 -20.80 12.36 11.74
N GLU A 191 -21.66 13.32 11.99
CA GLU A 191 -21.32 14.55 12.70
C GLU A 191 -21.72 14.43 14.18
N THR A 192 -20.88 14.93 15.06
CA THR A 192 -21.14 15.02 16.50
C THR A 192 -21.48 16.45 16.88
N GLU A 193 -22.34 16.64 17.92
CA GLU A 193 -22.70 17.98 18.41
C GLU A 193 -21.50 18.75 18.98
N GLN A 194 -20.58 18.04 19.62
CA GLN A 194 -19.38 18.61 20.21
C GLN A 194 -18.14 18.16 19.44
N PRO A 195 -17.15 19.03 19.29
CA PRO A 195 -15.86 18.65 18.70
C PRO A 195 -15.16 17.65 19.60
N VAL A 196 -14.31 16.80 19.03
CA VAL A 196 -13.43 15.92 19.83
C VAL A 196 -12.17 16.67 20.17
N ASP A 197 -11.71 16.50 21.40
CA ASP A 197 -10.49 17.13 21.90
C ASP A 197 -9.21 16.52 21.31
N ASP A 198 -9.25 15.23 20.90
CA ASP A 198 -8.08 14.51 20.40
C ASP A 198 -8.37 13.82 19.05
N MET A 199 -7.94 14.48 17.96
CA MET A 199 -8.06 13.97 16.61
C MET A 199 -6.98 12.92 16.25
N GLU A 200 -5.92 12.80 17.05
CA GLU A 200 -4.80 11.90 16.83
C GLU A 200 -5.01 10.51 17.45
N LYS A 201 -6.21 10.30 17.99
CA LYS A 201 -6.60 9.07 18.66
C LYS A 201 -7.66 8.31 17.87
N MET A 202 -7.53 6.99 17.87
CA MET A 202 -8.55 6.04 17.43
C MET A 202 -9.02 5.22 18.62
N ASP A 203 -10.33 5.00 18.74
CA ASP A 203 -10.92 4.13 19.74
C ASP A 203 -11.41 2.83 19.09
N MET A 204 -11.10 1.70 19.71
CA MET A 204 -11.62 0.38 19.36
C MET A 204 -12.42 -0.16 20.54
N TYR A 205 -13.69 -0.36 20.31
CA TYR A 205 -14.61 -0.99 21.27
C TYR A 205 -14.74 -2.47 20.89
N MET A 206 -14.52 -3.35 21.86
CA MET A 206 -14.59 -4.80 21.68
C MET A 206 -15.48 -5.40 22.75
N ASP A 207 -16.45 -6.23 22.34
CA ASP A 207 -17.32 -7.00 23.21
C ASP A 207 -17.67 -8.35 22.56
N ASP A 208 -18.67 -9.05 23.10
CA ASP A 208 -19.08 -10.36 22.58
C ASP A 208 -19.71 -10.30 21.19
N ASP A 209 -20.29 -9.15 20.81
CA ASP A 209 -20.93 -8.95 19.51
C ASP A 209 -19.93 -8.55 18.41
N GLY A 210 -18.66 -8.30 18.76
CA GLY A 210 -17.62 -7.97 17.80
C GLY A 210 -16.84 -6.72 18.17
N PHE A 211 -16.50 -5.89 17.17
CA PHE A 211 -15.76 -4.65 17.40
C PHE A 211 -16.38 -3.46 16.66
N MET A 212 -16.10 -2.25 17.18
CA MET A 212 -16.28 -0.99 16.50
C MET A 212 -15.01 -0.15 16.59
N LEU A 213 -14.64 0.48 15.49
CA LEU A 213 -13.63 1.52 15.42
C LEU A 213 -14.32 2.88 15.34
N TYR A 214 -13.80 3.84 16.07
CA TYR A 214 -14.29 5.21 16.10
C TYR A 214 -13.10 6.16 16.00
N MET A 215 -13.09 7.06 15.03
CA MET A 215 -11.96 7.94 14.77
C MET A 215 -12.39 9.21 14.03
N SER A 216 -11.56 10.25 14.15
CA SER A 216 -11.77 11.51 13.42
C SER A 216 -11.45 11.36 11.94
N VAL A 217 -12.25 12.02 11.10
CA VAL A 217 -12.02 12.19 9.67
C VAL A 217 -12.30 13.63 9.30
N ARG A 218 -11.51 14.21 8.41
CA ARG A 218 -11.60 15.57 7.87
C ARG A 218 -11.53 16.70 8.89
N ASN A 219 -12.31 16.65 9.98
CA ASN A 219 -12.36 17.73 11.00
C ASN A 219 -12.77 17.19 12.37
N ALA A 220 -12.78 18.07 13.39
CA ALA A 220 -13.06 17.69 14.77
C ALA A 220 -14.51 17.20 15.03
N TYR A 221 -15.45 17.55 14.16
CA TYR A 221 -16.87 17.16 14.28
C TYR A 221 -17.21 15.90 13.52
N THR A 222 -16.49 15.58 12.43
CA THR A 222 -16.78 14.42 11.59
C THR A 222 -16.05 13.18 12.08
N LYS A 223 -16.80 12.12 12.34
CA LYS A 223 -16.29 10.83 12.82
C LYS A 223 -16.65 9.73 11.87
N ARG A 224 -15.71 8.80 11.71
CA ARG A 224 -15.97 7.52 11.05
C ARG A 224 -16.16 6.43 12.09
N ILE A 225 -17.24 5.68 11.92
CA ILE A 225 -17.51 4.45 12.65
C ILE A 225 -17.38 3.30 11.65
N LEU A 226 -16.62 2.28 12.01
CA LEU A 226 -16.55 1.02 11.26
C LEU A 226 -16.80 -0.12 12.23
N GLY A 227 -17.70 -1.02 11.89
CA GLY A 227 -18.03 -2.13 12.79
C GLY A 227 -18.75 -3.27 12.10
N ILE A 228 -19.21 -4.21 12.92
CA ILE A 228 -20.03 -5.35 12.50
C ILE A 228 -21.44 -5.03 12.95
N VAL A 229 -22.43 -5.21 12.07
CA VAL A 229 -23.84 -5.09 12.45
C VAL A 229 -24.25 -6.26 13.36
N PRO A 230 -25.32 -6.15 14.18
CA PRO A 230 -25.86 -7.28 14.95
C PRO A 230 -26.20 -8.49 14.08
N GLU A 231 -26.09 -9.70 14.61
CA GLU A 231 -26.24 -10.95 13.86
C GLU A 231 -27.59 -11.08 13.16
N GLU A 232 -28.65 -10.52 13.72
CA GLU A 232 -30.01 -10.50 13.16
C GLU A 232 -30.11 -9.82 11.79
N PHE A 233 -29.10 -8.98 11.44
CA PHE A 233 -29.04 -8.28 10.15
C PHE A 233 -28.18 -9.02 9.10
N TYR A 234 -27.50 -10.12 9.45
CA TYR A 234 -26.54 -10.75 8.53
C TYR A 234 -27.14 -11.25 7.21
N GLU A 235 -28.37 -11.69 7.21
CA GLU A 235 -29.03 -12.21 6.00
C GLU A 235 -29.74 -11.10 5.19
N ARG A 236 -29.71 -9.86 5.67
CA ARG A 236 -30.39 -8.75 4.98
C ARG A 236 -29.54 -8.20 3.84
N SER A 237 -30.21 -7.77 2.78
CA SER A 237 -29.59 -7.09 1.64
C SER A 237 -29.35 -5.60 1.92
N GLU A 238 -30.21 -4.99 2.73
CA GLU A 238 -30.18 -3.57 3.08
C GLU A 238 -30.37 -3.41 4.58
N VAL A 239 -29.57 -2.55 5.17
CA VAL A 239 -29.65 -2.12 6.56
C VAL A 239 -29.39 -0.62 6.56
N THR A 240 -30.17 0.14 7.32
CA THR A 240 -29.98 1.58 7.49
C THR A 240 -29.28 1.92 8.79
N TYR A 241 -28.76 3.14 8.91
CA TYR A 241 -28.12 3.57 10.16
C TYR A 241 -29.12 3.64 11.32
N GLU A 242 -30.35 4.09 11.03
CA GLU A 242 -31.41 4.21 12.00
C GLU A 242 -31.75 2.87 12.68
N GLU A 243 -31.71 1.76 11.92
CA GLU A 243 -31.97 0.42 12.44
C GLU A 243 -30.89 -0.07 13.39
N ILE A 244 -29.65 0.41 13.27
CA ILE A 244 -28.53 0.04 14.12
C ILE A 244 -28.09 1.16 15.07
N ASN A 245 -28.76 2.31 15.06
CA ASN A 245 -28.38 3.50 15.85
C ASN A 245 -28.26 3.16 17.34
N ASP A 246 -29.24 2.51 17.93
CA ASP A 246 -29.24 2.16 19.36
C ASP A 246 -28.08 1.24 19.70
N TYR A 247 -27.77 0.28 18.83
CA TYR A 247 -26.62 -0.60 18.99
C TYR A 247 -25.29 0.21 18.95
N VAL A 248 -25.16 1.13 18.01
CA VAL A 248 -23.97 2.01 17.87
C VAL A 248 -23.84 2.88 19.10
N VAL A 249 -24.92 3.60 19.49
CA VAL A 249 -24.92 4.51 20.65
C VAL A 249 -24.60 3.78 21.96
N ASN A 250 -25.18 2.60 22.18
CA ASN A 250 -24.92 1.80 23.37
C ASN A 250 -23.45 1.38 23.48
N LYS A 251 -22.79 1.15 22.33
CA LYS A 251 -21.41 0.68 22.27
C LYS A 251 -20.39 1.80 22.41
N ILE A 252 -20.53 2.88 21.64
CA ILE A 252 -19.57 4.01 21.63
C ILE A 252 -19.97 5.19 22.50
N ARG A 253 -21.24 5.22 22.98
CA ARG A 253 -21.82 6.28 23.81
C ARG A 253 -21.78 7.68 23.17
N VAL A 254 -21.90 7.73 21.88
CA VAL A 254 -21.95 8.96 21.06
C VAL A 254 -23.20 8.94 20.22
N ASN A 255 -23.96 10.01 20.26
CA ASN A 255 -25.10 10.24 19.36
C ASN A 255 -24.62 10.95 18.09
N ALA A 256 -25.09 10.50 16.95
CA ALA A 256 -24.91 11.22 15.70
C ALA A 256 -25.90 12.42 15.66
N ALA A 257 -25.37 13.64 15.50
CA ALA A 257 -26.20 14.80 15.19
C ALA A 257 -26.71 14.73 13.73
N LYS A 258 -25.89 14.12 12.86
CA LYS A 258 -26.20 13.89 11.45
C LYS A 258 -25.40 12.70 10.92
N VAL A 259 -26.00 11.91 10.05
CA VAL A 259 -25.33 10.88 9.28
C VAL A 259 -25.06 11.41 7.88
N ASN A 260 -23.79 11.63 7.54
CA ASN A 260 -23.39 12.15 6.24
C ASN A 260 -23.35 11.04 5.19
N TRP A 261 -22.94 9.84 5.60
CA TRP A 261 -22.84 8.68 4.75
C TRP A 261 -22.91 7.40 5.55
N PHE A 262 -23.55 6.38 4.98
CA PHE A 262 -23.65 5.05 5.56
C PHE A 262 -23.62 4.00 4.46
N SER A 263 -22.92 2.90 4.69
CA SER A 263 -22.91 1.75 3.79
C SER A 263 -22.64 0.46 4.55
N THR A 264 -23.31 -0.60 4.12
CA THR A 264 -22.99 -1.95 4.55
C THR A 264 -22.25 -2.70 3.45
N TYR A 265 -21.40 -3.66 3.82
CA TYR A 265 -20.64 -4.47 2.87
C TYR A 265 -20.23 -5.81 3.45
N ARG A 266 -20.08 -6.81 2.57
CA ARG A 266 -19.50 -8.09 2.92
C ARG A 266 -18.00 -8.10 2.62
N VAL A 267 -17.27 -8.69 3.52
CA VAL A 267 -15.82 -8.84 3.41
C VAL A 267 -15.49 -10.12 2.66
N HIS A 268 -14.58 -9.99 1.71
CA HIS A 268 -14.06 -11.11 0.93
C HIS A 268 -12.58 -11.33 1.24
N ASN A 269 -12.14 -12.59 1.12
CA ASN A 269 -10.73 -12.98 1.12
C ASN A 269 -10.44 -13.78 -0.15
N ARG A 270 -9.89 -13.14 -1.16
CA ARG A 270 -9.66 -13.75 -2.47
C ARG A 270 -8.29 -13.32 -3.02
N VAL A 271 -7.60 -14.23 -3.69
CA VAL A 271 -6.39 -13.90 -4.48
C VAL A 271 -6.52 -14.55 -5.84
N SER A 272 -6.28 -13.77 -6.89
CA SER A 272 -6.19 -14.30 -8.24
C SER A 272 -5.06 -15.33 -8.34
N GLU A 273 -5.26 -16.35 -9.13
CA GLU A 273 -4.23 -17.37 -9.35
C GLU A 273 -2.97 -16.79 -9.99
N ARG A 274 -3.12 -15.73 -10.82
CA ARG A 274 -2.06 -15.01 -11.50
C ARG A 274 -2.29 -13.50 -11.45
N PHE A 275 -1.20 -12.72 -11.57
CA PHE A 275 -1.24 -11.26 -11.66
C PHE A 275 -0.76 -10.76 -13.02
N GLN A 276 -0.28 -11.66 -13.87
CA GLN A 276 0.24 -11.33 -15.19
C GLN A 276 -0.04 -12.44 -16.22
N LYS A 277 -0.40 -12.05 -17.45
CA LYS A 277 -0.38 -12.91 -18.63
C LYS A 277 0.12 -12.08 -19.83
N GLY A 278 1.27 -12.48 -20.38
CA GLY A 278 1.89 -11.72 -21.46
C GLY A 278 2.16 -10.27 -21.08
N ARG A 279 1.52 -9.35 -21.79
CA ARG A 279 1.64 -7.89 -21.64
C ARG A 279 0.56 -7.27 -20.74
N ILE A 280 -0.26 -8.10 -20.10
CA ILE A 280 -1.41 -7.66 -19.31
C ILE A 280 -1.17 -7.97 -17.84
N PHE A 281 -1.41 -6.98 -16.99
CA PHE A 281 -1.24 -7.02 -15.53
C PHE A 281 -2.54 -6.69 -14.82
N ILE A 282 -2.76 -7.29 -13.64
CA ILE A 282 -3.83 -6.90 -12.72
C ILE A 282 -3.24 -6.45 -11.38
N LEU A 283 -3.83 -5.39 -10.78
CA LEU A 283 -3.32 -4.73 -9.59
C LEU A 283 -4.46 -4.42 -8.61
N GLY A 284 -4.13 -4.36 -7.32
CA GLY A 284 -5.08 -4.02 -6.27
C GLY A 284 -6.25 -4.99 -6.23
N ASP A 285 -7.46 -4.48 -6.04
CA ASP A 285 -8.68 -5.28 -5.89
C ASP A 285 -9.01 -6.15 -7.12
N ALA A 286 -8.46 -5.84 -8.29
CA ALA A 286 -8.53 -6.72 -9.46
C ALA A 286 -7.79 -8.05 -9.22
N GLY A 287 -6.73 -8.05 -8.42
CA GLY A 287 -5.91 -9.21 -8.11
C GLY A 287 -6.16 -9.84 -6.74
N HIS A 288 -6.56 -9.06 -5.73
CA HIS A 288 -6.72 -9.56 -4.36
C HIS A 288 -7.71 -8.73 -3.53
N LEU A 289 -8.50 -9.45 -2.72
CA LEU A 289 -9.41 -8.89 -1.73
C LEU A 289 -9.08 -9.49 -0.36
N HIS A 290 -9.08 -8.70 0.67
CA HIS A 290 -8.82 -9.17 2.03
C HIS A 290 -9.67 -8.43 3.08
N SER A 291 -9.68 -8.97 4.31
CA SER A 291 -10.41 -8.37 5.42
C SER A 291 -9.92 -6.94 5.71
N PRO A 292 -10.78 -6.07 6.25
CA PRO A 292 -10.41 -4.70 6.61
C PRO A 292 -9.44 -4.62 7.80
N THR A 293 -9.10 -5.76 8.40
CA THR A 293 -8.22 -5.84 9.57
C THR A 293 -6.90 -5.11 9.32
N GLY A 294 -6.69 -4.04 10.08
CA GLY A 294 -5.51 -3.19 9.98
C GLY A 294 -5.51 -2.21 8.80
N GLY A 295 -6.59 -2.05 8.03
CA GLY A 295 -6.70 -1.04 6.96
C GLY A 295 -5.70 -1.22 5.82
N GLN A 296 -5.41 -2.47 5.41
CA GLN A 296 -4.28 -2.75 4.52
C GLN A 296 -4.62 -2.80 3.02
N GLY A 297 -5.93 -2.83 2.63
CA GLY A 297 -6.36 -3.03 1.23
C GLY A 297 -5.81 -2.01 0.25
N MET A 298 -6.20 -0.77 0.44
CA MET A 298 -5.73 0.35 -0.39
C MET A 298 -4.20 0.41 -0.44
N ASN A 299 -3.54 0.26 0.71
CA ASN A 299 -2.07 0.26 0.80
C ASN A 299 -1.42 -0.86 -0.01
N THR A 300 -2.04 -2.03 -0.06
CA THR A 300 -1.54 -3.16 -0.85
C THR A 300 -1.65 -2.87 -2.34
N GLY A 301 -2.78 -2.34 -2.81
CA GLY A 301 -2.96 -1.94 -4.21
C GLY A 301 -1.99 -0.83 -4.65
N ILE A 302 -1.79 0.19 -3.81
CA ILE A 302 -0.79 1.24 -4.08
C ILE A 302 0.62 0.63 -4.14
N GLY A 303 0.93 -0.31 -3.24
CA GLY A 303 2.20 -1.04 -3.25
C GLY A 303 2.40 -1.90 -4.50
N ASP A 304 1.32 -2.47 -5.10
CA ASP A 304 1.39 -3.14 -6.40
C ASP A 304 1.74 -2.15 -7.51
N ALA A 305 1.06 -1.00 -7.52
CA ALA A 305 1.27 0.06 -8.50
C ALA A 305 2.71 0.58 -8.51
N ILE A 306 3.26 0.85 -7.34
CA ILE A 306 4.65 1.33 -7.22
C ILE A 306 5.65 0.24 -7.60
N ASN A 307 5.38 -1.03 -7.23
CA ASN A 307 6.24 -2.15 -7.59
C ASN A 307 6.28 -2.39 -9.10
N LEU A 308 5.14 -2.30 -9.79
CA LEU A 308 5.06 -2.48 -11.24
C LEU A 308 5.53 -1.23 -12.00
N GLY A 309 5.19 -0.03 -11.52
CA GLY A 309 5.39 1.23 -12.24
C GLY A 309 6.83 1.47 -12.68
N TRP A 310 7.80 1.31 -11.76
CA TRP A 310 9.21 1.49 -12.12
C TRP A 310 9.74 0.41 -13.07
N LYS A 311 9.21 -0.81 -13.00
CA LYS A 311 9.59 -1.92 -13.90
C LYS A 311 9.08 -1.66 -15.31
N LEU A 312 7.82 -1.23 -15.44
CA LEU A 312 7.25 -0.83 -16.74
C LEU A 312 8.02 0.35 -17.33
N ALA A 313 8.31 1.36 -16.52
CA ALA A 313 9.08 2.51 -16.96
C ALA A 313 10.46 2.11 -17.48
N ALA A 314 11.18 1.27 -16.75
CA ALA A 314 12.50 0.80 -17.16
C ALA A 314 12.47 0.02 -18.48
N VAL A 315 11.44 -0.82 -18.68
CA VAL A 315 11.30 -1.62 -19.91
C VAL A 315 10.88 -0.76 -21.10
N VAL A 316 9.89 0.12 -20.93
CA VAL A 316 9.40 1.01 -22.01
C VAL A 316 10.50 1.97 -22.49
N GLN A 317 11.36 2.42 -21.56
CA GLN A 317 12.50 3.28 -21.87
C GLN A 317 13.73 2.51 -22.38
N GLY A 318 13.67 1.18 -22.51
CA GLY A 318 14.81 0.35 -22.91
C GLY A 318 15.95 0.30 -21.87
N LYS A 319 15.68 0.67 -20.62
CA LYS A 319 16.65 0.66 -19.51
C LYS A 319 16.77 -0.69 -18.79
N ALA A 320 15.85 -1.61 -19.06
CA ALA A 320 15.88 -2.97 -18.54
C ALA A 320 15.26 -3.97 -19.52
N ALA A 321 15.67 -5.22 -19.43
CA ALA A 321 15.09 -6.30 -20.24
C ALA A 321 13.63 -6.58 -19.79
N PRO A 322 12.72 -6.93 -20.73
CA PRO A 322 11.32 -7.24 -20.43
C PRO A 322 11.13 -8.35 -19.39
N THR A 323 12.12 -9.22 -19.19
CA THR A 323 12.09 -10.28 -18.19
C THR A 323 11.93 -9.78 -16.75
N ILE A 324 12.28 -8.51 -16.48
CA ILE A 324 12.11 -7.89 -15.15
C ILE A 324 10.62 -7.81 -14.75
N LEU A 325 9.72 -7.70 -15.73
CA LEU A 325 8.28 -7.59 -15.49
C LEU A 325 7.69 -8.84 -14.83
N GLY A 326 8.23 -10.04 -15.12
CA GLY A 326 7.81 -11.29 -14.47
C GLY A 326 8.06 -11.31 -12.97
N THR A 327 8.93 -10.44 -12.45
CA THR A 327 9.18 -10.30 -11.01
C THR A 327 8.04 -9.58 -10.29
N TYR A 328 7.15 -8.88 -10.98
CA TYR A 328 5.95 -8.28 -10.40
C TYR A 328 5.04 -9.36 -9.81
N GLU A 329 4.60 -10.31 -10.62
CA GLU A 329 3.76 -11.41 -10.15
C GLU A 329 4.47 -12.18 -9.03
N GLN A 330 5.74 -12.53 -9.20
CA GLN A 330 6.52 -13.27 -8.22
C GLN A 330 6.55 -12.59 -6.83
N GLU A 331 6.71 -11.27 -6.81
CA GLU A 331 6.80 -10.48 -5.59
C GLU A 331 5.42 -10.23 -4.96
N ARG A 332 4.43 -9.83 -5.77
CA ARG A 332 3.17 -9.32 -5.27
C ARG A 332 2.14 -10.40 -4.96
N ILE A 333 2.05 -11.46 -5.75
CA ILE A 333 1.16 -12.58 -5.44
C ILE A 333 1.59 -13.32 -4.16
N ALA A 334 2.91 -13.49 -3.97
CA ALA A 334 3.44 -14.12 -2.76
C ALA A 334 3.15 -13.26 -1.51
N PHE A 335 3.21 -11.93 -1.64
CA PHE A 335 2.83 -11.01 -0.59
C PHE A 335 1.32 -11.06 -0.30
N ALA A 336 0.46 -10.94 -1.34
CA ALA A 336 -0.99 -10.96 -1.20
C ALA A 336 -1.48 -12.26 -0.52
N ARG A 337 -0.97 -13.42 -0.93
CA ARG A 337 -1.29 -14.72 -0.31
C ARG A 337 -0.91 -14.77 1.17
N ARG A 338 0.27 -14.24 1.52
CA ARG A 338 0.74 -14.18 2.91
C ARG A 338 -0.09 -13.20 3.75
N LEU A 339 -0.41 -12.04 3.19
CA LEU A 339 -1.24 -11.04 3.85
C LEU A 339 -2.62 -11.63 4.17
N ILE A 340 -3.30 -12.23 3.20
CA ILE A 340 -4.60 -12.86 3.40
C ILE A 340 -4.52 -13.94 4.46
N ALA A 341 -3.55 -14.85 4.40
CA ALA A 341 -3.40 -15.92 5.39
C ALA A 341 -3.18 -15.40 6.83
N THR A 342 -2.53 -14.25 6.99
CA THR A 342 -2.28 -13.64 8.31
C THR A 342 -3.47 -12.80 8.79
N THR A 343 -4.05 -11.98 7.92
CA THR A 343 -5.22 -11.15 8.27
C THR A 343 -6.46 -11.99 8.50
N ASP A 344 -6.64 -13.09 7.75
CA ASP A 344 -7.75 -14.02 7.93
C ASP A 344 -7.71 -14.70 9.31
N LYS A 345 -6.54 -15.19 9.73
CA LYS A 345 -6.37 -15.76 11.08
C LYS A 345 -6.67 -14.75 12.18
N ALA A 346 -6.14 -13.54 12.06
CA ALA A 346 -6.38 -12.47 13.02
C ALA A 346 -7.87 -12.10 13.05
N PHE A 347 -8.48 -11.98 11.89
CA PHE A 347 -9.89 -11.64 11.73
C PHE A 347 -10.81 -12.73 12.31
N GLN A 348 -10.61 -13.98 11.94
CA GLN A 348 -11.38 -15.11 12.49
C GLN A 348 -11.27 -15.19 14.00
N THR A 349 -10.12 -14.85 14.56
CA THR A 349 -9.90 -14.79 16.02
C THR A 349 -10.71 -13.68 16.67
N ILE A 350 -10.83 -12.51 16.05
CA ILE A 350 -11.61 -11.37 16.55
C ILE A 350 -13.12 -11.63 16.43
N VAL A 351 -13.56 -12.26 15.35
CA VAL A 351 -14.97 -12.40 14.99
C VAL A 351 -15.59 -13.72 15.47
N ASN A 352 -14.77 -14.72 15.85
CA ASN A 352 -15.27 -16.04 16.26
C ASN A 352 -15.89 -15.98 17.67
N GLN A 353 -17.20 -16.21 17.74
CA GLN A 353 -17.98 -16.18 19.00
C GLN A 353 -17.87 -17.50 19.80
N LYS A 354 -17.12 -18.53 19.33
CA LYS A 354 -16.92 -19.77 20.05
C LYS A 354 -15.90 -19.63 21.18
N LEU A 355 -15.95 -20.52 22.19
CA LEU A 355 -15.16 -20.51 23.42
C LEU A 355 -13.69 -20.01 23.31
N PRO A 356 -12.86 -20.39 22.34
CA PRO A 356 -11.52 -19.82 22.19
C PRO A 356 -11.52 -18.32 21.88
N GLY A 357 -12.50 -17.83 21.12
CA GLY A 357 -12.59 -16.40 20.76
C GLY A 357 -13.05 -15.54 21.95
N THR A 358 -13.96 -16.01 22.75
CA THR A 358 -14.45 -15.33 23.99
C THR A 358 -13.31 -15.18 25.00
N LEU A 359 -12.60 -16.26 25.32
CA LEU A 359 -11.44 -16.23 26.23
C LEU A 359 -10.33 -15.31 25.69
N LEU A 360 -10.13 -15.26 24.38
CA LEU A 360 -9.13 -14.38 23.79
C LEU A 360 -9.54 -12.91 23.90
N ARG A 361 -10.80 -12.56 23.67
CA ARG A 361 -11.32 -11.19 23.79
C ARG A 361 -11.37 -10.72 25.23
N GLU A 362 -11.93 -11.55 26.13
CA GLU A 362 -12.12 -11.19 27.56
C GLU A 362 -10.81 -11.16 28.34
N TYR A 363 -9.83 -12.00 27.99
CA TYR A 363 -8.61 -12.15 28.78
C TYR A 363 -7.34 -11.85 27.99
N ALA A 364 -7.17 -12.39 26.77
CA ALA A 364 -5.91 -12.23 26.06
C ALA A 364 -5.73 -10.82 25.50
N VAL A 365 -6.76 -10.24 24.88
CA VAL A 365 -6.67 -8.89 24.34
C VAL A 365 -6.53 -7.84 25.45
N PRO A 366 -7.34 -7.83 26.52
CA PRO A 366 -7.21 -6.79 27.57
C PRO A 366 -6.00 -6.98 28.48
N TYR A 367 -5.53 -8.20 28.72
CA TYR A 367 -4.52 -8.47 29.76
C TYR A 367 -3.18 -8.99 29.21
N VAL A 368 -3.21 -9.80 28.14
CA VAL A 368 -1.99 -10.37 27.53
C VAL A 368 -1.40 -9.41 26.52
N LEU A 369 -2.21 -8.80 25.65
CA LEU A 369 -1.75 -7.87 24.63
C LEU A 369 -0.95 -6.69 25.22
N PRO A 370 -1.40 -6.00 26.27
CA PRO A 370 -0.63 -4.93 26.89
C PRO A 370 0.71 -5.42 27.45
N SER A 371 0.75 -6.66 27.95
CA SER A 371 1.97 -7.27 28.48
C SER A 371 2.95 -7.60 27.35
N VAL A 372 2.46 -8.07 26.20
CA VAL A 372 3.27 -8.33 25.00
C VAL A 372 3.88 -7.04 24.46
N PHE A 373 3.12 -5.94 24.43
CA PHE A 373 3.62 -4.63 23.98
C PHE A 373 4.65 -3.99 24.91
N LYS A 374 4.79 -4.45 26.15
CA LYS A 374 5.89 -4.04 27.04
C LYS A 374 7.26 -4.58 26.58
N PHE A 375 7.28 -5.63 25.78
CA PHE A 375 8.53 -6.16 25.24
C PHE A 375 8.93 -5.42 23.96
N PRO A 376 10.06 -4.70 23.91
CA PRO A 376 10.45 -3.85 22.76
C PRO A 376 10.53 -4.59 21.44
N PHE A 377 10.88 -5.89 21.46
CA PHE A 377 10.95 -6.71 20.27
C PHE A 377 9.56 -7.01 19.68
N ALA A 378 8.59 -7.36 20.52
CA ALA A 378 7.23 -7.66 20.09
C ALA A 378 6.51 -6.41 19.58
N SER A 379 6.66 -5.29 20.30
CA SER A 379 6.06 -4.01 19.94
C SER A 379 6.60 -3.46 18.61
N LYS A 380 7.92 -3.49 18.40
CA LYS A 380 8.53 -3.09 17.13
C LYS A 380 8.07 -3.95 15.95
N ASN A 381 7.96 -5.27 16.15
CA ASN A 381 7.46 -6.17 15.12
C ASN A 381 5.97 -5.92 14.78
N ALA A 382 5.15 -5.63 15.79
CA ALA A 382 3.74 -5.28 15.57
C ALA A 382 3.59 -4.03 14.68
N PHE A 383 4.35 -2.96 14.95
CA PHE A 383 4.37 -1.78 14.09
C PHE A 383 4.83 -2.13 12.68
N ARG A 384 5.90 -2.90 12.53
CA ARG A 384 6.43 -3.30 11.20
C ARG A 384 5.41 -4.04 10.35
N ILE A 385 4.60 -4.90 10.98
CA ILE A 385 3.54 -5.64 10.29
C ILE A 385 2.39 -4.71 9.91
N LEU A 386 1.88 -3.94 10.86
CA LEU A 386 0.77 -3.02 10.66
C LEU A 386 1.08 -1.98 9.59
N SER A 387 2.26 -1.36 9.66
CA SER A 387 2.70 -0.31 8.75
C SER A 387 3.27 -0.80 7.41
N GLN A 388 3.25 -2.11 7.16
CA GLN A 388 3.78 -2.77 5.96
C GLN A 388 5.30 -2.57 5.70
N ILE A 389 6.07 -2.01 6.63
CA ILE A 389 7.53 -1.85 6.47
C ILE A 389 8.33 -3.17 6.61
N HIS A 390 7.66 -4.27 7.00
CA HIS A 390 8.26 -5.62 7.05
C HIS A 390 8.29 -6.32 5.68
N ILE A 391 7.61 -5.77 4.67
CA ILE A 391 7.53 -6.38 3.33
C ILE A 391 8.93 -6.62 2.79
N ASN A 392 9.15 -7.84 2.31
CA ASN A 392 10.38 -8.22 1.66
C ASN A 392 10.12 -9.17 0.49
N TYR A 393 11.00 -9.10 -0.49
CA TYR A 393 10.96 -9.89 -1.72
C TYR A 393 12.17 -10.84 -1.81
N ARG A 394 12.51 -11.49 -0.69
CA ARG A 394 13.72 -12.33 -0.59
C ARG A 394 13.77 -13.45 -1.63
N SER A 395 12.62 -13.98 -2.04
CA SER A 395 12.51 -15.02 -3.06
C SER A 395 12.47 -14.49 -4.50
N SER A 396 12.49 -13.18 -4.69
CA SER A 396 12.51 -12.56 -6.02
C SER A 396 13.83 -12.86 -6.74
N LEU A 397 13.74 -13.02 -8.06
CA LEU A 397 14.93 -13.11 -8.92
C LEU A 397 15.80 -11.86 -8.82
N LEU A 398 15.19 -10.68 -8.53
CA LEU A 398 15.88 -9.42 -8.32
C LEU A 398 16.65 -9.34 -6.97
N SER A 399 16.54 -10.32 -6.08
CA SER A 399 17.11 -10.25 -4.74
C SER A 399 18.34 -11.14 -4.65
N LYS A 400 19.54 -10.54 -4.56
CA LYS A 400 20.81 -11.27 -4.54
C LYS A 400 21.69 -10.84 -3.36
N GLY A 401 22.08 -11.79 -2.53
CA GLY A 401 23.11 -11.63 -1.50
C GLY A 401 22.64 -11.03 -0.18
N LYS A 402 23.64 -10.78 0.68
CA LYS A 402 23.47 -10.29 2.05
C LYS A 402 24.74 -9.56 2.49
N ALA A 403 24.60 -8.50 3.28
CA ALA A 403 25.69 -7.84 3.98
C ALA A 403 25.25 -7.42 5.39
N GLY A 404 26.01 -7.84 6.41
CA GLY A 404 25.58 -7.69 7.79
C GLY A 404 24.26 -8.44 8.08
N LYS A 405 23.25 -7.74 8.59
CA LYS A 405 21.90 -8.27 8.80
C LYS A 405 20.94 -7.95 7.66
N ILE A 406 21.38 -7.15 6.67
CA ILE A 406 20.59 -6.75 5.52
C ILE A 406 20.73 -7.79 4.41
N PHE A 407 19.63 -8.36 3.98
CA PHE A 407 19.57 -9.24 2.81
C PHE A 407 18.79 -8.57 1.66
N ALA A 408 19.11 -8.93 0.45
CA ALA A 408 18.39 -8.44 -0.73
C ALA A 408 16.91 -8.84 -0.68
N GLY A 409 16.06 -7.97 -1.20
CA GLY A 409 14.61 -8.06 -1.09
C GLY A 409 14.02 -7.34 0.12
N MET A 410 14.82 -6.97 1.11
CA MET A 410 14.33 -6.13 2.23
C MET A 410 14.05 -4.70 1.75
N ARG A 411 13.04 -4.06 2.35
CA ARG A 411 12.96 -2.61 2.36
C ARG A 411 14.25 -2.07 2.98
N LEU A 412 14.86 -1.04 2.38
CA LEU A 412 16.00 -0.34 2.96
C LEU A 412 15.67 0.12 4.39
N PRO A 413 16.42 -0.25 5.44
CA PRO A 413 16.19 0.28 6.76
C PRO A 413 16.39 1.80 6.80
N TRP A 414 15.41 2.51 7.35
CA TRP A 414 15.51 3.96 7.52
C TRP A 414 16.49 4.31 8.61
N ILE A 415 17.33 5.31 8.36
CA ILE A 415 18.29 5.87 9.30
C ILE A 415 18.34 7.39 9.13
N GLU A 416 18.13 8.09 10.21
CA GLU A 416 18.43 9.51 10.32
C GLU A 416 19.96 9.73 10.26
N THR A 417 20.40 10.70 9.47
CA THR A 417 21.81 11.09 9.29
C THR A 417 22.00 12.55 9.74
N ALA A 418 23.24 13.03 9.76
CA ALA A 418 23.51 14.43 10.13
C ALA A 418 22.86 15.42 9.16
N ASP A 419 22.72 15.05 7.88
CA ASP A 419 22.24 15.91 6.79
C ASP A 419 20.82 15.49 6.31
N GLY A 420 20.00 14.87 7.19
CA GLY A 420 18.68 14.39 6.85
C GLY A 420 18.50 12.91 7.12
N ASP A 421 18.25 12.08 6.09
CA ASP A 421 18.14 10.63 6.23
C ASP A 421 18.61 9.90 4.96
N ASN A 422 18.71 8.56 5.07
CA ASN A 422 19.14 7.74 3.94
C ASN A 422 18.03 7.46 2.91
N PHE A 423 16.82 7.98 3.11
CA PHE A 423 15.73 7.92 2.14
C PHE A 423 15.66 9.16 1.24
N ALA A 424 16.21 10.29 1.68
CA ALA A 424 16.19 11.52 0.89
C ALA A 424 16.70 11.35 -0.56
N PRO A 425 17.79 10.57 -0.82
CA PRO A 425 18.23 10.30 -2.19
C PRO A 425 17.22 9.51 -3.04
N LEU A 426 16.35 8.72 -2.43
CA LEU A 426 15.36 7.88 -3.14
C LEU A 426 14.32 8.69 -3.93
N ARG A 427 14.24 10.01 -3.70
CA ARG A 427 13.39 10.93 -4.48
C ARG A 427 13.76 10.99 -5.97
N SER A 428 14.93 10.51 -6.36
CA SER A 428 15.30 10.36 -7.77
C SER A 428 14.47 9.30 -8.48
N VAL A 429 13.88 8.35 -7.75
CA VAL A 429 13.13 7.19 -8.26
C VAL A 429 13.97 6.33 -9.24
N ASP A 430 15.29 6.38 -9.07
CA ASP A 430 16.27 5.64 -9.87
C ASP A 430 17.01 4.59 -9.02
N TRP A 431 17.78 3.76 -9.69
CA TRP A 431 18.71 2.86 -9.02
C TRP A 431 19.84 3.63 -8.34
N GLN A 432 20.21 3.20 -7.13
CA GLN A 432 21.26 3.85 -6.34
C GLN A 432 22.20 2.84 -5.71
N ILE A 433 23.44 3.23 -5.51
CA ILE A 433 24.40 2.49 -4.70
C ILE A 433 24.57 3.23 -3.37
N HIS A 434 24.26 2.56 -2.27
CA HIS A 434 24.47 3.08 -0.92
C HIS A 434 25.66 2.39 -0.26
N ILE A 435 26.58 3.19 0.25
CA ILE A 435 27.74 2.75 1.05
C ILE A 435 27.66 3.40 2.41
N TYR A 436 27.57 2.60 3.45
CA TYR A 436 27.62 3.08 4.83
C TYR A 436 29.08 3.01 5.32
N GLY A 437 29.84 4.05 5.03
CA GLY A 437 31.29 4.15 5.19
C GLY A 437 31.95 4.84 4.02
N LYS A 438 32.93 4.20 3.39
CA LYS A 438 33.70 4.73 2.27
C LYS A 438 33.60 3.85 1.03
N ALA A 439 33.33 4.49 -0.09
CA ALA A 439 33.40 3.83 -1.40
C ALA A 439 34.84 3.72 -1.88
N THR A 440 35.14 2.64 -2.62
CA THR A 440 36.43 2.52 -3.29
C THR A 440 36.49 3.38 -4.55
N PRO A 441 37.65 3.89 -4.96
CA PRO A 441 37.78 4.66 -6.20
C PRO A 441 37.21 3.93 -7.42
N GLU A 442 37.46 2.63 -7.53
CA GLU A 442 36.95 1.80 -8.65
C GLU A 442 35.43 1.74 -8.69
N LEU A 443 34.76 1.69 -7.53
CA LEU A 443 33.31 1.73 -7.46
C LEU A 443 32.75 3.11 -7.84
N ILE A 444 33.40 4.17 -7.37
CA ILE A 444 33.03 5.56 -7.71
C ILE A 444 33.14 5.78 -9.24
N ASP A 445 34.25 5.37 -9.85
CA ASP A 445 34.47 5.50 -11.29
C ASP A 445 33.46 4.65 -12.10
N PHE A 446 33.18 3.44 -11.62
CA PHE A 446 32.15 2.59 -12.23
C PHE A 446 30.76 3.25 -12.15
N ALA A 447 30.35 3.70 -10.97
CA ALA A 447 29.05 4.36 -10.77
C ALA A 447 28.91 5.59 -11.69
N ARG A 448 29.96 6.40 -11.77
CA ARG A 448 30.00 7.57 -12.67
C ARG A 448 29.89 7.16 -14.15
N SER A 449 30.63 6.14 -14.59
CA SER A 449 30.61 5.66 -15.97
C SER A 449 29.25 5.12 -16.41
N ARG A 450 28.39 4.68 -15.47
CA ARG A 450 27.06 4.15 -15.70
C ARG A 450 25.95 5.11 -15.28
N SER A 451 26.29 6.34 -14.85
CA SER A 451 25.33 7.32 -14.31
C SER A 451 24.47 6.77 -13.15
N ILE A 452 25.04 5.86 -12.35
CA ILE A 452 24.38 5.36 -11.14
C ILE A 452 24.65 6.34 -10.01
N ASP A 453 23.62 6.78 -9.30
CA ASP A 453 23.77 7.63 -8.12
C ASP A 453 24.42 6.83 -6.97
N LEU A 454 25.62 7.20 -6.57
CA LEU A 454 26.35 6.58 -5.46
C LEU A 454 26.35 7.52 -4.26
N ARG A 455 25.85 7.01 -3.13
CA ARG A 455 25.75 7.74 -1.86
C ARG A 455 26.62 7.11 -0.78
N GLU A 456 27.49 7.92 -0.22
CA GLU A 456 28.27 7.59 0.96
C GLU A 456 27.58 8.19 2.21
N PHE A 457 27.36 7.36 3.20
CA PHE A 457 26.85 7.77 4.52
C PHE A 457 27.94 7.53 5.56
N PRO A 458 28.40 8.56 6.30
CA PRO A 458 29.41 8.41 7.33
C PRO A 458 29.04 7.31 8.33
N TRP A 459 29.96 6.39 8.63
CA TRP A 459 29.67 5.24 9.49
C TRP A 459 29.44 5.65 10.94
N GLU A 460 28.30 5.28 11.48
CA GLU A 460 27.89 5.51 12.86
C GLU A 460 27.36 4.23 13.52
N ALA A 461 27.32 4.21 14.88
CA ALA A 461 26.85 3.04 15.64
C ALA A 461 25.39 2.67 15.31
N LYS A 462 24.53 3.65 15.01
CA LYS A 462 23.14 3.42 14.61
C LYS A 462 22.98 2.59 13.33
N MET A 463 23.94 2.69 12.39
CA MET A 463 23.96 1.88 11.16
C MET A 463 24.20 0.41 11.46
N LYS A 464 25.15 0.11 12.37
CA LYS A 464 25.37 -1.23 12.87
C LYS A 464 24.13 -1.80 13.56
N ASN A 465 23.45 -0.98 14.38
CA ASN A 465 22.22 -1.38 15.07
C ASN A 465 21.08 -1.67 14.10
N ALA A 466 20.96 -0.91 13.00
CA ALA A 466 20.01 -1.15 11.91
C ALA A 466 20.38 -2.38 11.06
N GLY A 467 21.57 -2.92 11.24
CA GLY A 467 22.01 -4.17 10.60
C GLY A 467 22.93 -3.98 9.41
N PHE A 468 23.32 -2.77 9.07
CA PHE A 468 24.29 -2.53 8.00
C PHE A 468 25.68 -3.03 8.38
N LYS A 469 26.47 -3.35 7.36
CA LYS A 469 27.90 -3.65 7.47
C LYS A 469 28.69 -2.46 6.91
N ARG A 470 29.74 -2.04 7.63
CA ARG A 470 30.61 -0.95 7.21
C ARG A 470 31.25 -1.26 5.87
N ASP A 471 31.30 -0.26 4.98
CA ASP A 471 31.91 -0.28 3.65
C ASP A 471 31.34 -1.37 2.70
N ALA A 472 30.20 -1.98 3.06
CA ALA A 472 29.51 -2.94 2.22
C ALA A 472 28.72 -2.25 1.10
N LEU A 473 28.52 -2.94 -0.04
CA LEU A 473 27.74 -2.45 -1.16
C LEU A 473 26.27 -2.85 -1.02
N TYR A 474 25.39 -1.85 -1.17
CA TYR A 474 23.95 -2.05 -1.26
C TYR A 474 23.44 -1.35 -2.53
N LEU A 475 22.94 -2.13 -3.51
CA LEU A 475 22.23 -1.60 -4.66
C LEU A 475 20.75 -1.49 -4.31
N ILE A 476 20.21 -0.28 -4.44
CA ILE A 476 18.83 0.05 -4.06
C ILE A 476 18.01 0.23 -5.32
N ARG A 477 16.81 -0.38 -5.32
CA ARG A 477 15.81 -0.27 -6.40
C ARG A 477 15.05 1.06 -6.31
N PRO A 478 14.43 1.50 -7.42
CA PRO A 478 13.57 2.70 -7.44
C PRO A 478 12.44 2.68 -6.41
N ASP A 479 11.94 1.51 -5.98
CA ASP A 479 10.91 1.35 -4.95
C ASP A 479 11.46 1.27 -3.51
N GLY A 480 12.76 1.54 -3.31
CA GLY A 480 13.40 1.56 -2.00
C GLY A 480 13.68 0.19 -1.39
N HIS A 481 13.68 -0.89 -2.18
CA HIS A 481 14.14 -2.21 -1.72
C HIS A 481 15.61 -2.45 -2.09
N VAL A 482 16.30 -3.22 -1.27
CA VAL A 482 17.67 -3.66 -1.54
C VAL A 482 17.64 -4.76 -2.61
N ALA A 483 18.25 -4.51 -3.75
CA ALA A 483 18.33 -5.45 -4.86
C ALA A 483 19.52 -6.40 -4.73
N LEU A 484 20.70 -5.83 -4.47
CA LEU A 484 21.96 -6.55 -4.26
C LEU A 484 22.59 -6.08 -2.96
N ALA A 485 23.07 -7.00 -2.15
CA ALA A 485 23.90 -6.71 -0.99
C ALA A 485 25.13 -7.61 -0.98
N THR A 486 26.31 -7.00 -0.88
CA THR A 486 27.59 -7.74 -0.82
C THR A 486 28.45 -7.17 0.29
N GLU A 487 29.14 -8.07 1.02
CA GLU A 487 29.96 -7.69 2.19
C GLU A 487 31.20 -6.84 1.85
N GLY A 488 31.59 -6.84 0.59
CA GLY A 488 32.62 -5.98 0.02
C GLY A 488 32.11 -5.32 -1.26
N GLN A 489 32.86 -4.35 -1.79
CA GLN A 489 32.48 -3.60 -2.99
C GLN A 489 32.91 -4.33 -4.28
N TRP A 490 32.36 -5.52 -4.48
CA TRP A 490 32.76 -6.43 -5.54
C TRP A 490 32.14 -6.03 -6.89
N LEU A 491 32.88 -5.22 -7.67
CA LEU A 491 32.44 -4.73 -8.98
C LEU A 491 32.03 -5.84 -9.95
N ARG A 492 32.71 -7.00 -9.94
CA ARG A 492 32.35 -8.13 -10.80
C ARG A 492 30.92 -8.62 -10.50
N VAL A 493 30.56 -8.73 -9.21
CA VAL A 493 29.22 -9.17 -8.80
C VAL A 493 28.16 -8.15 -9.19
N LEU A 494 28.45 -6.85 -9.00
CA LEU A 494 27.56 -5.77 -9.42
C LEU A 494 27.34 -5.78 -10.94
N LYS A 495 28.40 -5.88 -11.74
CA LYS A 495 28.30 -5.95 -13.21
C LYS A 495 27.45 -7.14 -13.66
N MET A 496 27.74 -8.34 -13.17
CA MET A 496 26.95 -9.55 -13.49
C MET A 496 25.48 -9.42 -13.10
N TYR A 497 25.19 -8.75 -11.97
CA TYR A 497 23.82 -8.47 -11.56
C TYR A 497 23.11 -7.57 -12.55
N LEU A 498 23.69 -6.43 -12.92
CA LEU A 498 23.12 -5.47 -13.86
C LEU A 498 22.89 -6.10 -15.23
N GLU A 499 23.87 -6.83 -15.75
CA GLU A 499 23.81 -7.56 -17.01
C GLU A 499 22.70 -8.62 -17.03
N SER A 500 22.48 -9.33 -15.92
CA SER A 500 21.45 -10.39 -15.84
C SER A 500 20.02 -9.89 -16.04
N PHE A 501 19.76 -8.58 -15.84
CA PHE A 501 18.48 -7.94 -16.04
C PHE A 501 18.47 -6.91 -17.16
N GLY A 502 19.58 -6.80 -17.92
CA GLY A 502 19.75 -5.81 -18.97
C GLY A 502 19.63 -4.38 -18.46
N ILE A 503 20.08 -4.13 -17.23
CA ILE A 503 20.05 -2.79 -16.63
C ILE A 503 21.27 -2.02 -17.14
N GLU A 504 21.10 -1.20 -18.17
CA GLU A 504 22.21 -0.58 -18.91
C GLU A 504 22.35 0.93 -18.70
N ALA A 505 21.24 1.63 -18.52
CA ALA A 505 21.23 3.11 -18.43
C ALA A 505 20.56 3.58 -17.14
N PHE A 506 21.23 4.49 -16.45
CA PHE A 506 20.76 5.14 -15.24
C PHE A 506 20.80 6.67 -15.44
N GLY A 507 19.84 7.38 -14.85
CA GLY A 507 19.77 8.84 -14.93
C GLY A 507 18.95 9.34 -16.13
N ALA A 508 18.16 10.41 -15.88
CA ALA A 508 17.55 11.19 -16.94
C ALA A 508 18.64 11.90 -17.74
N LYS A 509 18.50 11.87 -19.07
CA LYS A 509 19.22 12.83 -19.93
C LYS A 509 18.68 14.22 -19.71
#